data_f058acb7f2c28ae6bad0d0de683949ce
#
_entry.id   f058acb7f2c28ae6bad0d0de683949ce
#
_cell.length_a   1.000
_cell.length_b   1.000
_cell.length_c   1.000
_cell.angle_alpha   90.00
_cell.angle_beta   90.00
_cell.angle_gamma   90.00
#
_symmetry.space_group_name_H-M   'P 1'
#
loop_
_entity.id
_entity.type
_entity.pdbx_description
1 polymer ?
#
loop_
_entity_poly.entity_id
_entity_poly.type
_entity_poly.pdbx_seq_one_letter_code
_entity_poly.pdbx_strand_id
1 'polypeptide(L)'
;MKQLTVENYRCFRRKQNVPLAPLTLLVGENSTGKTSILAIIRILFDSLFSYDNLNFKNPPFDLGSFDDIAYRPSEKSNSTSSFEAGIDVNQGFRSHFVFKENRTIPRAVQIQLNDDNTWIESYDDDFHKIQIGTPQGVWEIHFDDSNQTRKNSKLPPILGLYYKIIEALKDWSHESPENIIPINESPAFSVQDMNSILNANYFGITSSDERLFVCAPVRSKPQRTYDHAGWIPDPEGYFAPMFLADTASYDPEVWKDLKLELERFGTAAGMFDEIDIKRLGDSGSDPFQIHVRKFYNQQKGSKQNLIDVGYGLSQVLPILTELLLSENSYPAMLQQPEVHLHPKAQAALGSLFCEIAGQGRQLIVETHSEFILDRIRMDIRDQKTGLTPEDVIILFFERNDASVEIHPIHLDELGNVHNAPDSYGGFFMEESSRSLGF
;
A
#
# COMPACT_ATOMS: atom_id res chain seq x y z
N MET A 1 3.05 6.03 -5.92
CA MET A 1 1.95 6.87 -5.37
C MET A 1 2.56 8.15 -4.83
N LYS A 2 1.90 9.33 -5.02
CA LYS A 2 2.43 10.65 -4.59
C LYS A 2 1.62 11.29 -3.47
N GLN A 3 0.31 11.11 -3.46
CA GLN A 3 -0.58 11.76 -2.50
C GLN A 3 -1.83 10.93 -2.29
N LEU A 4 -2.31 10.90 -1.06
CA LEU A 4 -3.64 10.41 -0.69
C LEU A 4 -4.50 11.60 -0.24
N THR A 5 -5.78 11.58 -0.59
CA THR A 5 -6.78 12.53 -0.06
C THR A 5 -7.87 11.75 0.64
N VAL A 6 -8.27 12.19 1.83
CA VAL A 6 -9.41 11.62 2.56
C VAL A 6 -10.22 12.72 3.22
N GLU A 7 -11.56 12.55 3.27
CA GLU A 7 -12.47 13.46 3.96
C GLU A 7 -13.67 12.69 4.50
N ASN A 8 -14.14 13.03 5.71
CA ASN A 8 -15.24 12.36 6.40
C ASN A 8 -15.04 10.84 6.54
N TYR A 9 -13.79 10.40 6.61
CA TYR A 9 -13.39 9.01 6.66
C TYR A 9 -12.89 8.65 8.05
N ARG A 10 -13.54 7.72 8.74
CA ARG A 10 -13.20 7.26 10.10
C ARG A 10 -12.96 8.42 11.07
N CYS A 11 -11.74 8.62 11.55
CA CYS A 11 -11.37 9.71 12.46
C CYS A 11 -11.01 11.03 11.73
N PHE A 12 -10.98 11.04 10.39
CA PHE A 12 -10.62 12.21 9.60
C PHE A 12 -11.87 12.96 9.14
N ARG A 13 -12.25 13.99 9.89
CA ARG A 13 -13.43 14.82 9.58
C ARG A 13 -13.18 15.76 8.41
N ARG A 14 -12.04 16.48 8.48
CA ARG A 14 -11.67 17.48 7.47
C ARG A 14 -10.86 16.81 6.37
N LYS A 15 -10.87 17.43 5.20
CA LYS A 15 -10.03 17.01 4.08
C LYS A 15 -8.56 17.02 4.51
N GLN A 16 -7.92 15.86 4.36
CA GLN A 16 -6.49 15.65 4.57
C GLN A 16 -5.85 15.35 3.21
N ASN A 17 -4.82 16.12 2.86
CA ASN A 17 -3.97 15.84 1.73
C ASN A 17 -2.66 15.26 2.28
N VAL A 18 -2.49 13.97 2.15
CA VAL A 18 -1.41 13.18 2.75
C VAL A 18 -0.35 12.91 1.71
N PRO A 19 0.79 13.60 1.74
CA PRO A 19 1.88 13.35 0.80
C PRO A 19 2.49 11.97 1.05
N LEU A 20 2.90 11.30 -0.03
CA LEU A 20 3.56 10.00 0.00
C LEU A 20 4.91 10.11 -0.70
N ALA A 21 5.96 9.64 -0.05
CA ALA A 21 7.34 9.60 -0.55
C ALA A 21 7.76 8.15 -0.89
N PRO A 22 8.92 7.95 -1.53
CA PRO A 22 9.50 6.61 -1.70
C PRO A 22 9.58 5.82 -0.39
N LEU A 23 9.92 6.46 0.73
CA LEU A 23 9.82 5.89 2.08
C LEU A 23 8.89 6.75 2.94
N THR A 24 7.70 6.24 3.24
CA THR A 24 6.70 6.92 4.06
C THR A 24 6.51 6.19 5.39
N LEU A 25 6.68 6.90 6.51
CA LEU A 25 6.58 6.34 7.86
C LEU A 25 5.34 6.91 8.57
N LEU A 26 4.44 6.06 9.03
CA LEU A 26 3.24 6.45 9.77
C LEU A 26 3.50 6.28 11.26
N VAL A 27 3.47 7.37 12.02
CA VAL A 27 3.84 7.44 13.43
C VAL A 27 2.75 8.17 14.22
N GLY A 28 2.56 7.82 15.47
CA GLY A 28 1.58 8.44 16.38
C GLY A 28 0.98 7.44 17.35
N GLU A 29 0.14 7.92 18.25
CA GLU A 29 -0.52 7.09 19.25
C GLU A 29 -1.40 5.99 18.65
N ASN A 30 -1.73 4.99 19.47
CA ASN A 30 -2.68 3.95 19.08
C ASN A 30 -4.05 4.57 18.78
N SER A 31 -4.76 3.97 17.83
CA SER A 31 -6.12 4.40 17.43
C SER A 31 -6.22 5.81 16.84
N THR A 32 -5.13 6.38 16.32
CA THR A 32 -5.12 7.66 15.58
C THR A 32 -5.37 7.51 14.08
N GLY A 33 -5.72 6.32 13.60
CA GLY A 33 -6.12 6.12 12.20
C GLY A 33 -4.99 5.77 11.24
N LYS A 34 -3.77 5.45 11.70
CA LYS A 34 -2.65 4.99 10.84
C LYS A 34 -3.06 3.80 9.98
N THR A 35 -3.58 2.75 10.60
CA THR A 35 -4.10 1.56 9.92
C THR A 35 -5.27 1.89 8.99
N SER A 36 -6.09 2.89 9.30
CA SER A 36 -7.18 3.34 8.40
C SER A 36 -6.63 3.95 7.12
N ILE A 37 -5.53 4.71 7.20
CA ILE A 37 -4.84 5.25 6.01
C ILE A 37 -4.27 4.10 5.15
N LEU A 38 -3.63 3.10 5.76
CA LEU A 38 -3.15 1.93 5.00
C LEU A 38 -4.31 1.19 4.32
N ALA A 39 -5.43 1.01 5.02
CA ALA A 39 -6.59 0.33 4.49
C ALA A 39 -7.18 1.04 3.27
N ILE A 40 -7.35 2.37 3.32
CA ILE A 40 -7.91 3.11 2.19
C ILE A 40 -6.93 3.17 1.00
N ILE A 41 -5.62 3.27 1.23
CA ILE A 41 -4.61 3.14 0.17
C ILE A 41 -4.76 1.79 -0.54
N ARG A 42 -4.89 0.69 0.22
CA ARG A 42 -5.09 -0.64 -0.36
C ARG A 42 -6.34 -0.72 -1.23
N ILE A 43 -7.47 -0.22 -0.74
CA ILE A 43 -8.74 -0.24 -1.46
C ILE A 43 -8.66 0.57 -2.76
N LEU A 44 -8.08 1.78 -2.69
CA LEU A 44 -7.91 2.63 -3.86
C LEU A 44 -6.93 2.02 -4.86
N PHE A 45 -5.81 1.45 -4.39
CA PHE A 45 -4.85 0.77 -5.23
C PHE A 45 -5.47 -0.43 -5.94
N ASP A 46 -6.16 -1.30 -5.21
CA ASP A 46 -6.84 -2.46 -5.80
C ASP A 46 -7.90 -2.02 -6.82
N SER A 47 -8.60 -0.90 -6.58
CA SER A 47 -9.58 -0.36 -7.52
C SER A 47 -8.98 0.12 -8.85
N LEU A 48 -7.71 0.52 -8.84
CA LEU A 48 -6.99 1.01 -10.01
C LEU A 48 -6.31 -0.13 -10.80
N PHE A 49 -5.69 -1.07 -10.08
CA PHE A 49 -4.75 -2.04 -10.67
C PHE A 49 -5.26 -3.49 -10.62
N SER A 50 -6.35 -3.78 -9.92
CA SER A 50 -6.95 -5.11 -9.85
C SER A 50 -8.29 -5.16 -10.58
N TYR A 51 -8.63 -6.35 -11.09
CA TYR A 51 -9.97 -6.63 -11.64
C TYR A 51 -11.01 -6.88 -10.55
N ASP A 52 -10.63 -6.72 -9.28
CA ASP A 52 -11.51 -6.97 -8.14
C ASP A 52 -12.42 -5.77 -7.84
N ASN A 53 -13.61 -6.05 -7.34
CA ASN A 53 -14.52 -5.02 -6.83
C ASN A 53 -13.92 -4.34 -5.60
N LEU A 54 -14.29 -3.07 -5.36
CA LEU A 54 -14.00 -2.38 -4.11
C LEU A 54 -14.42 -3.22 -2.92
N ASN A 55 -13.45 -3.75 -2.18
CA ASN A 55 -13.68 -4.61 -1.04
C ASN A 55 -13.14 -3.98 0.25
N PHE A 56 -14.07 -3.51 1.09
CA PHE A 56 -13.74 -2.88 2.37
C PHE A 56 -13.45 -3.91 3.49
N LYS A 57 -13.51 -5.21 3.17
CA LYS A 57 -13.22 -6.34 4.08
C LYS A 57 -12.07 -7.23 3.59
N ASN A 58 -11.20 -6.68 2.74
CA ASN A 58 -10.08 -7.43 2.18
C ASN A 58 -8.93 -7.54 3.22
N PRO A 59 -8.49 -8.75 3.61
CA PRO A 59 -7.40 -8.92 4.56
C PRO A 59 -6.13 -8.16 4.17
N PRO A 60 -5.39 -7.60 5.14
CA PRO A 60 -5.58 -7.71 6.59
C PRO A 60 -6.57 -6.69 7.17
N PHE A 61 -7.30 -5.95 6.33
CA PHE A 61 -8.20 -4.89 6.76
C PHE A 61 -9.66 -5.34 6.68
N ASP A 62 -10.37 -5.28 7.80
CA ASP A 62 -11.84 -5.33 7.84
C ASP A 62 -12.33 -3.98 8.37
N LEU A 63 -12.84 -3.15 7.46
CA LEU A 63 -13.33 -1.82 7.81
C LEU A 63 -14.78 -1.81 8.32
N GLY A 64 -15.48 -2.95 8.22
CA GLY A 64 -16.86 -3.06 8.70
C GLY A 64 -17.90 -2.54 7.70
N SER A 65 -18.95 -1.93 8.25
CA SER A 65 -20.06 -1.34 7.51
C SER A 65 -19.77 0.12 7.13
N PHE A 66 -20.65 0.72 6.33
CA PHE A 66 -20.57 2.17 5.99
C PHE A 66 -20.50 3.03 7.26
N ASP A 67 -21.31 2.72 8.27
CA ASP A 67 -21.33 3.45 9.55
C ASP A 67 -20.05 3.33 10.36
N ASP A 68 -19.27 2.26 10.16
CA ASP A 68 -17.95 2.07 10.78
C ASP A 68 -16.86 2.83 10.03
N ILE A 69 -17.11 3.20 8.76
CA ILE A 69 -16.15 3.82 7.85
C ILE A 69 -16.35 5.32 7.74
N ALA A 70 -17.60 5.80 7.61
CA ALA A 70 -17.90 7.21 7.55
C ALA A 70 -17.67 7.90 8.90
N TYR A 71 -17.19 9.15 8.86
CA TYR A 71 -16.92 9.91 10.08
C TYR A 71 -18.18 10.05 10.96
N ARG A 72 -18.00 9.82 12.25
CA ARG A 72 -19.05 9.98 13.28
C ARG A 72 -18.53 10.85 14.41
N PRO A 73 -19.13 12.02 14.69
CA PRO A 73 -18.64 12.94 15.73
C PRO A 73 -18.71 12.36 17.16
N SER A 74 -19.69 11.51 17.43
CA SER A 74 -19.88 10.82 18.71
C SER A 74 -20.72 9.56 18.52
N GLU A 75 -20.70 8.65 19.50
CA GLU A 75 -21.51 7.42 19.47
C GLU A 75 -23.03 7.67 19.34
N LYS A 76 -23.49 8.84 19.79
CA LYS A 76 -24.93 9.25 19.73
C LYS A 76 -25.28 9.99 18.45
N SER A 77 -24.29 10.31 17.61
CA SER A 77 -24.50 11.02 16.34
C SER A 77 -24.63 10.02 15.19
N ASN A 78 -25.35 10.40 14.14
CA ASN A 78 -25.28 9.68 12.89
C ASN A 78 -23.92 9.89 12.24
N SER A 79 -23.46 8.91 11.45
CA SER A 79 -22.34 9.07 10.53
C SER A 79 -22.63 10.13 9.48
N THR A 80 -21.60 10.65 8.81
CA THR A 80 -21.79 11.51 7.63
C THR A 80 -22.46 10.71 6.53
N SER A 81 -23.23 11.39 5.66
CA SER A 81 -23.95 10.74 4.55
C SER A 81 -23.03 10.25 3.43
N SER A 82 -21.78 10.70 3.44
CA SER A 82 -20.75 10.31 2.48
C SER A 82 -19.37 10.49 3.09
N PHE A 83 -18.39 9.77 2.54
CA PHE A 83 -16.97 10.06 2.73
C PHE A 83 -16.27 10.09 1.37
N GLU A 84 -15.09 10.71 1.34
CA GLU A 84 -14.32 10.88 0.11
C GLU A 84 -12.92 10.31 0.30
N ALA A 85 -12.39 9.71 -0.78
CA ALA A 85 -11.01 9.25 -0.84
C ALA A 85 -10.48 9.34 -2.27
N GLY A 86 -9.22 9.71 -2.41
CA GLY A 86 -8.55 9.80 -3.69
C GLY A 86 -7.06 9.53 -3.59
N ILE A 87 -6.45 9.10 -4.67
CA ILE A 87 -5.01 8.82 -4.72
C ILE A 87 -4.41 9.36 -6.02
N ASP A 88 -3.29 10.04 -5.88
CA ASP A 88 -2.44 10.47 -6.98
C ASP A 88 -1.33 9.44 -7.17
N VAL A 89 -1.22 8.89 -8.37
CA VAL A 89 -0.13 7.98 -8.73
C VAL A 89 0.88 8.69 -9.62
N ASN A 90 1.97 8.03 -9.93
CA ASN A 90 2.98 8.57 -10.84
C ASN A 90 2.36 8.83 -12.23
N GLN A 91 2.98 9.73 -13.01
CA GLN A 91 2.57 10.11 -14.38
C GLN A 91 1.35 11.06 -14.45
N GLY A 92 1.04 11.82 -13.37
CA GLY A 92 -0.04 12.81 -13.38
C GLY A 92 -1.45 12.24 -13.19
N PHE A 93 -1.58 10.92 -13.06
CA PHE A 93 -2.86 10.27 -12.87
C PHE A 93 -3.38 10.47 -11.44
N ARG A 94 -4.65 10.89 -11.34
CA ARG A 94 -5.37 11.13 -10.06
C ARG A 94 -6.72 10.45 -10.12
N SER A 95 -7.07 9.77 -9.05
CA SER A 95 -8.42 9.25 -8.85
C SER A 95 -9.05 9.85 -7.60
N HIS A 96 -10.33 10.13 -7.67
CA HIS A 96 -11.12 10.61 -6.54
C HIS A 96 -12.49 9.93 -6.54
N PHE A 97 -12.91 9.46 -5.36
CA PHE A 97 -14.16 8.73 -5.18
C PHE A 97 -14.98 9.38 -4.07
N VAL A 98 -16.28 9.51 -4.29
CA VAL A 98 -17.28 9.79 -3.25
C VAL A 98 -18.05 8.52 -2.97
N PHE A 99 -18.09 8.12 -1.71
CA PHE A 99 -18.78 6.90 -1.25
C PHE A 99 -20.02 7.27 -0.44
N LYS A 100 -21.14 6.57 -0.72
CA LYS A 100 -22.37 6.63 0.07
C LYS A 100 -22.78 5.24 0.52
N GLU A 101 -23.69 5.20 1.48
CA GLU A 101 -24.26 3.94 1.95
C GLU A 101 -25.13 3.27 0.89
N ASN A 102 -24.91 1.98 0.69
CA ASN A 102 -25.78 1.10 -0.07
C ASN A 102 -25.97 -0.21 0.70
N ARG A 103 -27.10 -0.38 1.39
CA ARG A 103 -27.39 -1.56 2.23
C ARG A 103 -26.25 -1.89 3.20
N THR A 104 -25.80 -0.88 3.97
CA THR A 104 -24.69 -0.96 4.94
C THR A 104 -23.28 -1.09 4.35
N ILE A 105 -23.12 -1.15 3.03
CA ILE A 105 -21.81 -1.24 2.37
C ILE A 105 -21.51 0.10 1.68
N PRO A 106 -20.24 0.60 1.74
CA PRO A 106 -19.86 1.76 0.94
C PRO A 106 -19.95 1.45 -0.56
N ARG A 107 -20.57 2.35 -1.31
CA ARG A 107 -20.60 2.30 -2.77
C ARG A 107 -20.07 3.60 -3.34
N ALA A 108 -19.22 3.53 -4.34
CA ALA A 108 -18.78 4.69 -5.08
C ALA A 108 -19.97 5.25 -5.89
N VAL A 109 -20.31 6.49 -5.65
CA VAL A 109 -21.41 7.20 -6.33
C VAL A 109 -20.90 8.30 -7.26
N GLN A 110 -19.64 8.69 -7.09
CA GLN A 110 -18.94 9.61 -7.96
C GLN A 110 -17.50 9.14 -8.11
N ILE A 111 -17.00 9.12 -9.33
CA ILE A 111 -15.63 8.76 -9.67
C ILE A 111 -15.08 9.85 -10.56
N GLN A 112 -13.96 10.42 -10.19
CA GLN A 112 -13.22 11.37 -11.00
C GLN A 112 -11.83 10.80 -11.28
N LEU A 113 -11.48 10.70 -12.56
CA LEU A 113 -10.18 10.24 -13.04
C LEU A 113 -9.56 11.37 -13.86
N ASN A 114 -8.36 11.78 -13.50
CA ASN A 114 -7.66 12.85 -14.18
C ASN A 114 -6.26 12.39 -14.58
N ASP A 115 -5.81 12.83 -15.75
CA ASP A 115 -4.40 12.97 -16.08
C ASP A 115 -4.12 14.43 -16.50
N ASP A 116 -2.89 14.74 -16.92
CA ASP A 116 -2.50 16.12 -17.21
C ASP A 116 -3.28 16.75 -18.39
N ASN A 117 -3.91 15.95 -19.25
CA ASN A 117 -4.56 16.40 -20.49
C ASN A 117 -6.04 16.04 -20.57
N THR A 118 -6.49 15.04 -19.84
CA THR A 118 -7.86 14.53 -19.94
C THR A 118 -8.44 14.23 -18.55
N TRP A 119 -9.75 14.32 -18.44
CA TRP A 119 -10.45 13.89 -17.24
C TRP A 119 -11.77 13.20 -17.58
N ILE A 120 -12.18 12.28 -16.72
CA ILE A 120 -13.45 11.55 -16.78
C ILE A 120 -14.11 11.66 -15.43
N GLU A 121 -15.38 12.01 -15.39
CA GLU A 121 -16.15 12.12 -14.16
C GLU A 121 -17.54 11.50 -14.33
N SER A 122 -17.95 10.70 -13.34
CA SER A 122 -19.30 10.15 -13.23
C SER A 122 -19.96 10.72 -11.99
N TYR A 123 -21.23 11.11 -12.12
CA TYR A 123 -22.00 11.78 -11.06
C TYR A 123 -23.16 10.95 -10.53
N ASP A 124 -23.39 9.76 -11.07
CA ASP A 124 -24.50 8.91 -10.65
C ASP A 124 -24.05 7.47 -10.27
N ASP A 125 -24.89 6.85 -9.44
CA ASP A 125 -24.62 5.53 -8.84
C ASP A 125 -24.50 4.40 -9.86
N ASP A 126 -25.09 4.55 -11.04
CA ASP A 126 -25.16 3.52 -12.08
C ASP A 126 -24.38 3.91 -13.33
N PHE A 127 -23.64 5.03 -13.28
CA PHE A 127 -22.85 5.56 -14.40
C PHE A 127 -23.66 5.77 -15.69
N HIS A 128 -24.91 6.27 -15.55
CA HIS A 128 -25.76 6.60 -16.70
C HIS A 128 -25.28 7.83 -17.44
N LYS A 129 -24.55 8.70 -16.73
CA LYS A 129 -23.98 9.93 -17.26
C LYS A 129 -22.53 10.04 -16.89
N ILE A 130 -21.70 10.28 -17.89
CA ILE A 130 -20.27 10.48 -17.74
C ILE A 130 -19.88 11.75 -18.46
N GLN A 131 -19.14 12.63 -17.81
CA GLN A 131 -18.52 13.78 -18.46
C GLN A 131 -17.05 13.47 -18.76
N ILE A 132 -16.62 13.90 -19.92
CA ILE A 132 -15.24 13.75 -20.42
C ILE A 132 -14.75 15.11 -20.85
N GLY A 133 -13.57 15.50 -20.35
CA GLY A 133 -12.87 16.69 -20.78
C GLY A 133 -11.55 16.33 -21.46
N THR A 134 -11.25 17.01 -22.57
CA THR A 134 -9.97 16.98 -23.27
C THR A 134 -9.54 18.43 -23.56
N PRO A 135 -8.30 18.68 -24.06
CA PRO A 135 -7.91 20.02 -24.47
C PRO A 135 -8.82 20.67 -25.55
N GLN A 136 -9.60 19.86 -26.27
CA GLN A 136 -10.48 20.29 -27.35
C GLN A 136 -11.87 20.68 -26.87
N GLY A 137 -12.35 20.12 -25.75
CA GLY A 137 -13.69 20.42 -25.25
C GLY A 137 -14.15 19.51 -24.13
N VAL A 138 -15.42 19.65 -23.77
CA VAL A 138 -16.09 18.85 -22.75
C VAL A 138 -17.39 18.27 -23.31
N TRP A 139 -17.62 16.99 -23.07
CA TRP A 139 -18.79 16.27 -23.55
C TRP A 139 -19.42 15.45 -22.43
N GLU A 140 -20.74 15.27 -22.51
CA GLU A 140 -21.49 14.36 -21.64
C GLU A 140 -21.95 13.15 -22.45
N ILE A 141 -21.66 11.96 -21.97
CA ILE A 141 -22.10 10.70 -22.56
C ILE A 141 -23.27 10.16 -21.75
N HIS A 142 -24.38 9.88 -22.42
CA HIS A 142 -25.57 9.28 -21.83
C HIS A 142 -25.65 7.79 -22.23
N PHE A 143 -25.94 6.94 -21.26
CA PHE A 143 -26.12 5.50 -21.45
C PHE A 143 -27.56 5.11 -21.22
N ASP A 144 -28.16 4.43 -22.21
CA ASP A 144 -29.52 3.89 -22.09
C ASP A 144 -29.57 2.62 -21.25
N ASP A 145 -30.55 2.54 -20.35
CA ASP A 145 -30.79 1.39 -19.46
C ASP A 145 -31.15 0.09 -20.17
N SER A 146 -31.46 0.14 -21.47
CA SER A 146 -32.28 -0.89 -22.10
C SER A 146 -31.58 -2.20 -22.42
N ASN A 147 -30.24 -2.32 -22.42
CA ASN A 147 -29.65 -3.55 -22.99
C ASN A 147 -28.47 -4.25 -22.31
N GLN A 148 -27.66 -3.65 -21.43
CA GLN A 148 -26.44 -4.37 -20.98
C GLN A 148 -25.96 -4.17 -19.52
N THR A 149 -26.58 -3.35 -18.72
CA THR A 149 -26.16 -3.02 -17.34
C THR A 149 -26.07 -4.23 -16.41
N ARG A 150 -26.77 -5.31 -16.67
CA ARG A 150 -26.72 -6.54 -15.83
C ARG A 150 -25.41 -7.33 -15.96
N LYS A 151 -24.68 -7.22 -17.08
CA LYS A 151 -23.38 -7.92 -17.24
C LYS A 151 -22.23 -7.16 -16.59
N ASN A 152 -22.29 -5.83 -16.56
CA ASN A 152 -21.22 -4.97 -16.06
C ASN A 152 -21.32 -4.66 -14.56
N SER A 153 -22.43 -5.02 -13.90
CA SER A 153 -22.63 -4.80 -12.45
C SER A 153 -21.68 -5.58 -11.54
N LYS A 154 -20.87 -6.48 -12.11
CA LYS A 154 -19.83 -7.24 -11.40
C LYS A 154 -18.40 -6.72 -11.64
N LEU A 155 -18.24 -5.73 -12.49
CA LEU A 155 -16.91 -5.15 -12.76
C LEU A 155 -16.55 -4.12 -11.67
N PRO A 156 -15.24 -3.98 -11.39
CA PRO A 156 -14.76 -2.88 -10.56
C PRO A 156 -15.22 -1.54 -11.12
N PRO A 157 -15.46 -0.52 -10.27
CA PRO A 157 -16.05 0.75 -10.72
C PRO A 157 -15.31 1.40 -11.88
N ILE A 158 -13.98 1.43 -11.83
CA ILE A 158 -13.15 2.01 -12.91
C ILE A 158 -13.23 1.17 -14.19
N LEU A 159 -13.16 -0.13 -14.06
CA LEU A 159 -13.28 -1.04 -15.21
C LEU A 159 -14.67 -0.97 -15.84
N GLY A 160 -15.71 -0.88 -15.00
CA GLY A 160 -17.10 -0.67 -15.43
C GLY A 160 -17.26 0.64 -16.21
N LEU A 161 -16.68 1.73 -15.72
CA LEU A 161 -16.62 3.02 -16.38
C LEU A 161 -15.89 2.93 -17.73
N TYR A 162 -14.72 2.31 -17.75
CA TYR A 162 -13.95 2.06 -18.98
C TYR A 162 -14.74 1.30 -20.04
N TYR A 163 -15.35 0.16 -19.66
CA TYR A 163 -16.14 -0.64 -20.63
C TYR A 163 -17.35 0.12 -21.16
N LYS A 164 -18.03 0.91 -20.33
CA LYS A 164 -19.13 1.77 -20.81
C LYS A 164 -18.66 2.81 -21.83
N ILE A 165 -17.54 3.45 -21.60
CA ILE A 165 -16.94 4.41 -22.55
C ILE A 165 -16.59 3.72 -23.86
N ILE A 166 -15.89 2.58 -23.81
CA ILE A 166 -15.53 1.80 -25.01
C ILE A 166 -16.78 1.36 -25.76
N GLU A 167 -17.83 0.93 -25.07
CA GLU A 167 -19.08 0.52 -25.72
C GLU A 167 -19.78 1.69 -26.40
N ALA A 168 -19.83 2.85 -25.76
CA ALA A 168 -20.37 4.08 -26.39
C ALA A 168 -19.59 4.51 -27.64
N LEU A 169 -18.29 4.21 -27.70
CA LEU A 169 -17.42 4.59 -28.79
C LEU A 169 -17.34 3.51 -29.91
N LYS A 170 -17.81 2.27 -29.68
CA LYS A 170 -17.70 1.17 -30.66
C LYS A 170 -18.52 1.35 -31.92
N ASP A 171 -19.68 1.99 -31.81
CA ASP A 171 -20.62 2.15 -32.91
C ASP A 171 -20.38 3.45 -33.71
N TRP A 172 -19.20 4.06 -33.52
CA TRP A 172 -18.89 5.32 -34.13
C TRP A 172 -18.50 5.21 -35.61
N SER A 173 -19.42 5.64 -36.48
CA SER A 173 -19.20 5.75 -37.93
C SER A 173 -19.27 7.21 -38.37
N HIS A 174 -18.19 7.98 -38.30
CA HIS A 174 -17.97 9.31 -38.91
C HIS A 174 -18.88 10.48 -38.50
N GLU A 175 -19.99 10.26 -37.82
CA GLU A 175 -20.86 11.29 -37.25
C GLU A 175 -20.83 11.14 -35.71
N SER A 176 -20.88 12.26 -34.97
CA SER A 176 -20.90 12.23 -33.49
C SER A 176 -22.07 11.36 -33.02
N PRO A 177 -21.84 10.35 -32.15
CA PRO A 177 -22.93 9.55 -31.61
C PRO A 177 -24.00 10.42 -30.95
N GLU A 178 -25.27 10.12 -31.16
CA GLU A 178 -26.39 10.87 -30.56
C GLU A 178 -26.35 10.92 -29.02
N ASN A 179 -25.69 9.96 -28.41
CA ASN A 179 -25.52 9.86 -26.94
C ASN A 179 -24.32 10.67 -26.41
N ILE A 180 -23.55 11.37 -27.25
CA ILE A 180 -22.45 12.25 -26.83
C ILE A 180 -22.85 13.70 -27.08
N ILE A 181 -23.07 14.43 -26.01
CA ILE A 181 -23.60 15.79 -26.01
C ILE A 181 -22.48 16.78 -25.68
N PRO A 182 -22.14 17.75 -26.57
CA PRO A 182 -21.21 18.81 -26.24
C PRO A 182 -21.71 19.69 -25.08
N ILE A 183 -20.84 20.10 -24.20
CA ILE A 183 -21.12 21.03 -23.09
C ILE A 183 -20.38 22.35 -23.35
N ASN A 184 -21.00 23.47 -23.00
CA ASN A 184 -20.36 24.79 -23.01
C ASN A 184 -19.67 25.18 -24.32
N GLU A 185 -20.37 25.27 -25.44
CA GLU A 185 -19.79 25.65 -26.74
C GLU A 185 -18.67 24.70 -27.27
N SER A 186 -18.54 23.51 -26.68
CA SER A 186 -17.58 22.52 -27.17
C SER A 186 -17.90 22.07 -28.59
N PRO A 187 -16.91 21.78 -29.44
CA PRO A 187 -17.15 21.28 -30.79
C PRO A 187 -17.82 19.90 -30.75
N ALA A 188 -18.29 19.42 -31.88
CA ALA A 188 -18.73 18.03 -32.01
C ALA A 188 -17.58 17.08 -31.65
N PHE A 189 -17.88 15.99 -30.95
CA PHE A 189 -16.89 14.98 -30.53
C PHE A 189 -16.17 14.38 -31.77
N SER A 190 -14.86 14.33 -31.74
CA SER A 190 -14.03 13.97 -32.87
C SER A 190 -13.20 12.70 -32.65
N VAL A 191 -12.65 12.13 -33.72
CA VAL A 191 -11.68 11.01 -33.63
C VAL A 191 -10.46 11.38 -32.80
N GLN A 192 -10.05 12.67 -32.81
CA GLN A 192 -8.93 13.15 -32.02
C GLN A 192 -9.25 13.12 -30.52
N ASP A 193 -10.49 13.49 -30.15
CA ASP A 193 -10.96 13.43 -28.76
C ASP A 193 -11.01 11.99 -28.26
N MET A 194 -11.53 11.08 -29.10
CA MET A 194 -11.52 9.65 -28.81
C MET A 194 -10.09 9.13 -28.60
N ASN A 195 -9.17 9.48 -29.48
CA ASN A 195 -7.77 9.06 -29.34
C ASN A 195 -7.12 9.64 -28.08
N SER A 196 -7.44 10.88 -27.72
CA SER A 196 -6.97 11.50 -26.48
C SER A 196 -7.42 10.71 -25.25
N ILE A 197 -8.68 10.29 -25.22
CA ILE A 197 -9.24 9.47 -24.14
C ILE A 197 -8.61 8.08 -24.11
N LEU A 198 -8.51 7.39 -25.26
CA LEU A 198 -7.95 6.04 -25.32
C LEU A 198 -6.47 5.98 -25.00
N ASN A 199 -5.74 7.06 -25.26
CA ASN A 199 -4.31 7.18 -24.94
C ASN A 199 -4.06 7.75 -23.54
N ALA A 200 -5.10 8.12 -22.79
CA ALA A 200 -4.94 8.62 -21.44
C ALA A 200 -4.37 7.55 -20.51
N ASN A 201 -3.48 7.98 -19.59
CA ASN A 201 -2.72 7.08 -18.73
C ASN A 201 -3.58 6.17 -17.84
N TYR A 202 -4.81 6.60 -17.48
CA TYR A 202 -5.69 5.78 -16.64
C TYR A 202 -6.21 4.51 -17.33
N PHE A 203 -6.19 4.41 -18.66
CA PHE A 203 -6.51 3.17 -19.36
C PHE A 203 -5.35 2.17 -19.33
N GLY A 204 -4.12 2.63 -19.30
CA GLY A 204 -2.93 1.79 -19.11
C GLY A 204 -2.81 1.20 -17.71
N ILE A 205 -3.34 1.89 -16.71
CA ILE A 205 -3.27 1.45 -15.30
C ILE A 205 -4.02 0.13 -15.09
N THR A 206 -5.23 -0.01 -15.65
CA THR A 206 -6.06 -1.21 -15.47
C THR A 206 -5.51 -2.47 -16.15
N SER A 207 -4.50 -2.35 -17.00
CA SER A 207 -3.85 -3.46 -17.70
C SER A 207 -2.46 -3.81 -17.14
N SER A 208 -2.00 -3.11 -16.09
CA SER A 208 -0.69 -3.38 -15.49
C SER A 208 -0.75 -4.59 -14.56
N ASP A 209 0.32 -5.38 -14.54
CA ASP A 209 0.55 -6.44 -13.54
C ASP A 209 0.98 -5.86 -12.17
N GLU A 210 0.67 -4.59 -11.91
CA GLU A 210 1.04 -3.95 -10.67
C GLU A 210 0.33 -4.60 -9.48
N ARG A 211 1.09 -4.85 -8.45
CA ARG A 211 0.64 -5.47 -7.19
C ARG A 211 0.98 -4.55 -6.04
N LEU A 212 0.31 -4.73 -4.91
CA LEU A 212 0.63 -4.09 -3.67
C LEU A 212 0.87 -5.17 -2.61
N PHE A 213 2.09 -5.28 -2.14
CA PHE A 213 2.37 -6.16 -1.01
C PHE A 213 1.87 -5.52 0.28
N VAL A 214 1.13 -6.28 1.08
CA VAL A 214 0.63 -5.85 2.39
C VAL A 214 1.05 -6.86 3.44
N CYS A 215 1.74 -6.41 4.48
CA CYS A 215 2.14 -7.24 5.60
C CYS A 215 1.38 -6.83 6.86
N ALA A 216 0.67 -7.78 7.47
CA ALA A 216 -0.08 -7.61 8.70
C ALA A 216 0.85 -7.48 9.93
N PRO A 217 0.38 -6.85 11.04
CA PRO A 217 1.16 -6.73 12.26
C PRO A 217 1.30 -8.06 13.00
N VAL A 218 0.33 -8.96 12.85
CA VAL A 218 0.36 -10.31 13.40
C VAL A 218 0.62 -11.29 12.27
N ARG A 219 1.75 -11.98 12.34
CA ARG A 219 2.21 -12.90 11.30
C ARG A 219 2.11 -14.35 11.76
N SER A 220 2.20 -15.24 10.79
CA SER A 220 2.06 -16.68 11.01
C SER A 220 3.07 -17.23 12.01
N LYS A 221 2.64 -18.23 12.80
CA LYS A 221 3.52 -18.92 13.74
C LYS A 221 4.47 -19.85 13.01
N PRO A 222 5.74 -19.95 13.47
CA PRO A 222 6.68 -20.91 12.89
C PRO A 222 6.24 -22.35 13.15
N GLN A 223 6.52 -23.22 12.20
CA GLN A 223 6.30 -24.66 12.31
C GLN A 223 7.64 -25.40 12.33
N ARG A 224 7.67 -26.55 12.99
CA ARG A 224 8.90 -27.39 13.01
C ARG A 224 9.17 -28.02 11.65
N THR A 225 8.12 -28.37 10.96
CA THR A 225 8.12 -28.94 9.61
C THR A 225 7.00 -28.32 8.83
N TYR A 226 7.25 -27.95 7.61
CA TYR A 226 6.28 -27.40 6.67
C TYR A 226 5.99 -28.46 5.62
N ASP A 227 4.70 -28.69 5.35
CA ASP A 227 4.28 -29.49 4.22
C ASP A 227 4.34 -28.65 2.95
N HIS A 228 4.77 -29.27 1.85
CA HIS A 228 4.80 -28.59 0.57
C HIS A 228 3.36 -28.46 0.05
N ALA A 229 2.81 -27.27 0.16
CA ALA A 229 1.56 -26.88 -0.46
C ALA A 229 1.84 -25.70 -1.39
N GLY A 230 1.05 -25.55 -2.46
CA GLY A 230 1.12 -24.33 -3.27
C GLY A 230 0.97 -23.10 -2.38
N TRP A 231 1.65 -22.01 -2.71
CA TRP A 231 1.61 -20.78 -1.94
C TRP A 231 0.99 -19.64 -2.75
N ILE A 232 0.31 -18.73 -2.04
CA ILE A 232 -0.20 -17.47 -2.56
C ILE A 232 0.26 -16.41 -1.56
N PRO A 233 0.79 -15.26 -2.01
CA PRO A 233 1.13 -14.17 -1.12
C PRO A 233 -0.07 -13.80 -0.23
N ASP A 234 0.14 -13.78 1.07
CA ASP A 234 -0.87 -13.44 2.07
C ASP A 234 -0.28 -12.44 3.09
N PRO A 235 -1.12 -11.58 3.69
CA PRO A 235 -0.63 -10.54 4.61
C PRO A 235 0.00 -11.07 5.89
N GLU A 236 -0.35 -12.29 6.32
CA GLU A 236 0.18 -12.92 7.53
C GLU A 236 1.48 -13.68 7.28
N GLY A 237 1.90 -13.82 6.01
CA GLY A 237 3.19 -14.37 5.63
C GLY A 237 3.28 -15.89 5.69
N TYR A 238 2.15 -16.62 5.59
CA TYR A 238 2.16 -18.08 5.47
C TYR A 238 2.92 -18.57 4.25
N PHE A 239 2.96 -17.77 3.20
CA PHE A 239 3.64 -18.09 1.95
C PHE A 239 5.16 -18.22 2.09
N ALA A 240 5.81 -17.44 2.99
CA ALA A 240 7.25 -17.25 2.97
C ALA A 240 8.06 -18.52 3.13
N PRO A 241 7.77 -19.45 4.07
CA PRO A 241 8.49 -20.71 4.15
C PRO A 241 8.42 -21.54 2.88
N MET A 242 7.24 -21.67 2.26
CA MET A 242 7.03 -22.42 1.03
C MET A 242 7.76 -21.79 -0.14
N PHE A 243 7.64 -20.46 -0.28
CA PHE A 243 8.36 -19.71 -1.30
C PHE A 243 9.87 -19.94 -1.22
N LEU A 244 10.47 -19.83 -0.02
CA LEU A 244 11.91 -20.09 0.18
C LEU A 244 12.30 -21.51 -0.20
N ALA A 245 11.45 -22.50 0.13
CA ALA A 245 11.71 -23.90 -0.19
C ALA A 245 11.59 -24.18 -1.69
N ASP A 246 10.65 -23.56 -2.38
CA ASP A 246 10.49 -23.65 -3.82
C ASP A 246 11.65 -23.00 -4.56
N THR A 247 12.00 -21.78 -4.18
CA THR A 247 13.15 -21.08 -4.76
C THR A 247 14.43 -21.87 -4.58
N ALA A 248 14.67 -22.44 -3.38
CA ALA A 248 15.83 -23.28 -3.13
C ALA A 248 15.88 -24.58 -3.96
N SER A 249 14.71 -25.07 -4.39
CA SER A 249 14.62 -26.33 -5.12
C SER A 249 14.59 -26.17 -6.65
N TYR A 250 13.90 -25.12 -7.11
CA TYR A 250 13.59 -24.97 -8.54
C TYR A 250 14.30 -23.80 -9.20
N ASP A 251 14.83 -22.84 -8.40
CA ASP A 251 15.58 -21.69 -8.90
C ASP A 251 16.85 -21.43 -8.05
N PRO A 252 17.90 -22.25 -8.22
CA PRO A 252 19.12 -22.17 -7.41
C PRO A 252 19.87 -20.82 -7.53
N GLU A 253 19.78 -20.11 -8.65
CA GLU A 253 20.45 -18.81 -8.81
C GLU A 253 19.72 -17.74 -7.99
N VAL A 254 18.39 -17.65 -8.10
CA VAL A 254 17.58 -16.73 -7.27
C VAL A 254 17.75 -17.08 -5.79
N TRP A 255 17.75 -18.36 -5.45
CA TRP A 255 18.00 -18.80 -4.07
C TRP A 255 19.36 -18.34 -3.52
N LYS A 256 20.40 -18.47 -4.32
CA LYS A 256 21.76 -18.08 -3.92
C LYS A 256 21.83 -16.61 -3.55
N ASP A 257 21.23 -15.74 -4.39
CA ASP A 257 21.24 -14.29 -4.18
C ASP A 257 20.35 -13.91 -2.99
N LEU A 258 19.13 -14.45 -2.92
CA LEU A 258 18.20 -14.22 -1.81
C LEU A 258 18.80 -14.71 -0.47
N LYS A 259 19.43 -15.89 -0.45
CA LYS A 259 20.10 -16.42 0.73
C LYS A 259 21.20 -15.49 1.21
N LEU A 260 22.03 -14.97 0.31
CA LEU A 260 23.09 -14.01 0.65
C LEU A 260 22.55 -12.76 1.33
N GLU A 261 21.48 -12.18 0.79
CA GLU A 261 20.84 -11.01 1.36
C GLU A 261 20.17 -11.29 2.71
N LEU A 262 19.50 -12.45 2.85
CA LEU A 262 18.95 -12.90 4.13
C LEU A 262 20.04 -13.06 5.19
N GLU A 263 21.18 -13.66 4.85
CA GLU A 263 22.31 -13.86 5.76
C GLU A 263 22.99 -12.53 6.11
N ARG A 264 23.11 -11.60 5.15
CA ARG A 264 23.60 -10.23 5.38
C ARG A 264 22.72 -9.50 6.42
N PHE A 265 21.40 -9.52 6.22
CA PHE A 265 20.47 -8.95 7.19
C PHE A 265 20.55 -9.66 8.54
N GLY A 266 20.55 -11.00 8.56
CA GLY A 266 20.60 -11.81 9.78
C GLY A 266 21.81 -11.46 10.65
N THR A 267 22.98 -11.31 10.05
CA THR A 267 24.22 -10.90 10.71
C THR A 267 24.14 -9.46 11.23
N ALA A 268 23.67 -8.52 10.42
CA ALA A 268 23.48 -7.12 10.80
C ALA A 268 22.50 -6.99 11.98
N ALA A 269 21.38 -7.70 11.91
CA ALA A 269 20.35 -7.75 12.96
C ALA A 269 20.81 -8.54 14.21
N GLY A 270 21.88 -9.32 14.11
CA GLY A 270 22.35 -10.19 15.19
C GLY A 270 21.45 -11.40 15.44
N MET A 271 20.68 -11.82 14.44
CA MET A 271 19.70 -12.90 14.55
C MET A 271 20.27 -14.25 14.14
N PHE A 272 20.91 -14.33 12.99
CA PHE A 272 21.57 -15.53 12.44
C PHE A 272 22.65 -15.10 11.45
N ASP A 273 23.56 -16.03 11.10
CA ASP A 273 24.62 -15.81 10.12
C ASP A 273 24.51 -16.76 8.92
N GLU A 274 23.71 -17.82 9.05
CA GLU A 274 23.45 -18.80 7.99
C GLU A 274 22.01 -19.27 8.06
N ILE A 275 21.32 -19.35 6.91
CA ILE A 275 19.99 -19.91 6.76
C ILE A 275 20.01 -21.05 5.73
N ASP A 276 19.24 -22.11 5.96
CA ASP A 276 19.24 -23.30 5.14
C ASP A 276 17.89 -24.01 5.11
N ILE A 277 17.54 -24.53 3.95
CA ILE A 277 16.31 -25.32 3.75
C ILE A 277 16.72 -26.81 3.77
N LYS A 278 16.17 -27.56 4.73
CA LYS A 278 16.40 -28.98 4.85
C LYS A 278 15.16 -29.77 4.44
N ARG A 279 15.20 -30.42 3.28
CA ARG A 279 14.17 -31.37 2.85
C ARG A 279 14.27 -32.67 3.69
N LEU A 280 13.11 -33.29 3.93
CA LEU A 280 13.04 -34.54 4.68
C LEU A 280 12.91 -35.78 3.77
N GLY A 281 12.96 -35.59 2.45
CA GLY A 281 12.98 -36.61 1.40
C GLY A 281 13.75 -36.11 0.18
N ASP A 282 13.67 -36.84 -0.93
CA ASP A 282 14.45 -36.61 -2.15
C ASP A 282 13.69 -35.79 -3.20
N SER A 283 12.38 -35.59 -3.02
CA SER A 283 11.53 -34.82 -3.91
C SER A 283 11.45 -33.34 -3.50
N GLY A 284 11.36 -32.44 -4.47
CA GLY A 284 11.07 -31.03 -4.24
C GLY A 284 9.72 -30.77 -3.54
N SER A 285 8.80 -31.72 -3.59
CA SER A 285 7.49 -31.68 -2.91
C SER A 285 7.48 -32.30 -1.51
N ASP A 286 8.62 -32.86 -1.04
CA ASP A 286 8.67 -33.44 0.29
C ASP A 286 8.63 -32.36 1.39
N PRO A 287 8.15 -32.70 2.59
CA PRO A 287 8.17 -31.80 3.74
C PRO A 287 9.58 -31.30 4.03
N PHE A 288 9.66 -30.06 4.56
CA PHE A 288 10.94 -29.40 4.81
C PHE A 288 10.99 -28.68 6.15
N GLN A 289 12.18 -28.31 6.55
CA GLN A 289 12.48 -27.52 7.73
C GLN A 289 13.37 -26.33 7.35
N ILE A 290 13.16 -25.20 8.01
CA ILE A 290 14.06 -24.05 7.93
C ILE A 290 15.01 -24.11 9.12
N HIS A 291 16.30 -24.11 8.84
CA HIS A 291 17.34 -24.13 9.83
C HIS A 291 18.18 -22.86 9.76
N VAL A 292 18.56 -22.34 10.91
CA VAL A 292 19.47 -21.19 11.02
C VAL A 292 20.64 -21.51 11.93
N ARG A 293 21.72 -20.75 11.81
CA ARG A 293 22.93 -20.91 12.57
C ARG A 293 23.58 -19.57 12.90
N LYS A 294 24.16 -19.44 14.10
CA LYS A 294 25.04 -18.33 14.45
C LYS A 294 26.51 -18.77 14.44
N PHE A 295 27.40 -17.81 14.16
CA PHE A 295 28.84 -18.00 14.29
C PHE A 295 29.32 -17.32 15.57
N TYR A 296 30.22 -17.99 16.28
CA TYR A 296 30.86 -17.50 17.50
C TYR A 296 32.36 -17.50 17.29
N ASN A 297 33.02 -16.33 17.29
CA ASN A 297 34.46 -16.19 17.03
C ASN A 297 34.89 -16.93 15.75
N GLN A 298 34.16 -16.76 14.66
CA GLN A 298 34.35 -17.41 13.36
C GLN A 298 34.12 -18.94 13.34
N GLN A 299 33.70 -19.53 14.44
CA GLN A 299 33.33 -20.95 14.49
C GLN A 299 31.81 -21.08 14.28
N LYS A 300 31.44 -22.05 13.42
CA LYS A 300 30.04 -22.36 13.15
C LYS A 300 29.39 -23.00 14.38
N GLY A 301 28.36 -22.38 14.92
CA GLY A 301 27.49 -22.96 15.94
C GLY A 301 26.67 -24.15 15.43
N SER A 302 25.84 -24.74 16.27
CA SER A 302 24.87 -25.77 15.86
C SER A 302 23.74 -25.18 14.97
N LYS A 303 23.29 -25.96 13.98
CA LYS A 303 22.05 -25.64 13.24
C LYS A 303 20.86 -25.81 14.17
N GLN A 304 19.98 -24.83 14.20
CA GLN A 304 18.73 -24.83 14.96
C GLN A 304 17.55 -24.69 14.02
N ASN A 305 16.46 -25.39 14.31
CA ASN A 305 15.22 -25.22 13.57
C ASN A 305 14.62 -23.83 13.86
N LEU A 306 13.97 -23.22 12.88
CA LEU A 306 13.36 -21.89 13.00
C LEU A 306 12.44 -21.74 14.23
N ILE A 307 11.72 -22.78 14.62
CA ILE A 307 10.84 -22.77 15.79
C ILE A 307 11.59 -22.72 17.12
N ASP A 308 12.85 -23.17 17.15
CA ASP A 308 13.67 -23.26 18.36
C ASP A 308 14.50 -21.99 18.62
N VAL A 309 14.48 -21.04 17.67
CA VAL A 309 15.09 -19.71 17.83
C VAL A 309 14.02 -18.67 18.15
N GLY A 310 14.43 -17.51 18.65
CA GLY A 310 13.48 -16.48 19.09
C GLY A 310 12.40 -16.16 18.07
N TYR A 311 11.17 -15.88 18.55
CA TYR A 311 9.98 -15.65 17.73
C TYR A 311 10.15 -14.53 16.70
N GLY A 312 10.98 -13.53 16.99
CA GLY A 312 11.23 -12.39 16.09
C GLY A 312 11.70 -12.78 14.69
N LEU A 313 12.51 -13.86 14.56
CA LEU A 313 12.98 -14.29 13.24
C LEU A 313 11.82 -14.77 12.35
N SER A 314 10.91 -15.57 12.89
CA SER A 314 9.74 -16.02 12.13
C SER A 314 8.81 -14.86 11.75
N GLN A 315 8.78 -13.80 12.55
CA GLN A 315 7.95 -12.64 12.29
C GLN A 315 8.56 -11.71 11.23
N VAL A 316 9.85 -11.62 11.11
CA VAL A 316 10.50 -10.78 10.09
C VAL A 316 10.71 -11.50 8.77
N LEU A 317 10.78 -12.82 8.76
CA LEU A 317 11.08 -13.64 7.59
C LEU A 317 10.16 -13.36 6.39
N PRO A 318 8.81 -13.24 6.53
CA PRO A 318 7.94 -12.87 5.41
C PRO A 318 8.27 -11.50 4.79
N ILE A 319 8.63 -10.53 5.63
CA ILE A 319 9.02 -9.19 5.18
C ILE A 319 10.32 -9.27 4.39
N LEU A 320 11.32 -9.98 4.92
CA LEU A 320 12.62 -10.15 4.27
C LEU A 320 12.48 -10.90 2.94
N THR A 321 11.71 -11.99 2.93
CA THR A 321 11.44 -12.78 1.72
C THR A 321 10.87 -11.90 0.61
N GLU A 322 9.92 -11.04 0.94
CA GLU A 322 9.27 -10.17 -0.04
C GLU A 322 10.14 -8.98 -0.46
N LEU A 323 10.80 -8.32 0.49
CA LEU A 323 11.57 -7.12 0.18
C LEU A 323 12.90 -7.40 -0.51
N LEU A 324 13.53 -8.55 -0.25
CA LEU A 324 14.85 -8.91 -0.79
C LEU A 324 14.77 -9.57 -2.17
N LEU A 325 13.58 -9.85 -2.69
CA LEU A 325 13.41 -10.29 -4.07
C LEU A 325 13.63 -9.11 -5.01
N SER A 326 14.73 -9.15 -5.75
CA SER A 326 15.15 -8.05 -6.64
C SER A 326 14.19 -7.74 -7.79
N GLU A 327 13.33 -8.68 -8.17
CA GLU A 327 12.36 -8.53 -9.25
C GLU A 327 11.08 -7.78 -8.80
N ASN A 328 10.85 -7.65 -7.50
CA ASN A 328 9.66 -7.02 -6.96
C ASN A 328 9.80 -5.51 -6.90
N SER A 329 9.32 -4.80 -7.93
CA SER A 329 9.31 -3.32 -7.99
C SER A 329 8.02 -2.67 -7.45
N TYR A 330 6.97 -3.45 -7.19
CA TYR A 330 5.70 -2.94 -6.74
C TYR A 330 5.73 -2.43 -5.29
N PRO A 331 4.87 -1.46 -4.93
CA PRO A 331 4.85 -0.89 -3.59
C PRO A 331 4.60 -1.91 -2.48
N ALA A 332 5.12 -1.64 -1.28
CA ALA A 332 4.88 -2.46 -0.10
C ALA A 332 4.35 -1.62 1.07
N MET A 333 3.33 -2.14 1.75
CA MET A 333 2.77 -1.60 2.99
C MET A 333 3.06 -2.56 4.14
N LEU A 334 3.72 -2.07 5.17
CA LEU A 334 4.15 -2.87 6.32
C LEU A 334 3.52 -2.32 7.60
N GLN A 335 2.79 -3.18 8.32
CA GLN A 335 2.23 -2.83 9.63
C GLN A 335 3.12 -3.36 10.73
N GLN A 336 3.63 -2.45 11.56
CA GLN A 336 4.44 -2.74 12.74
C GLN A 336 5.49 -3.86 12.48
N PRO A 337 6.41 -3.66 11.54
CA PRO A 337 7.40 -4.67 11.16
C PRO A 337 8.36 -5.01 12.31
N GLU A 338 8.47 -4.12 13.29
CA GLU A 338 9.33 -4.24 14.47
C GLU A 338 8.83 -5.19 15.55
N VAL A 339 7.58 -5.65 15.47
CA VAL A 339 6.98 -6.49 16.53
C VAL A 339 7.81 -7.75 16.75
N HIS A 340 8.11 -8.02 18.03
CA HIS A 340 8.98 -9.12 18.51
C HIS A 340 10.45 -8.99 18.15
N LEU A 341 10.93 -7.89 17.60
CA LEU A 341 12.34 -7.68 17.27
C LEU A 341 13.10 -6.95 18.40
N HIS A 342 14.33 -7.40 18.64
CA HIS A 342 15.25 -6.67 19.49
C HIS A 342 15.70 -5.35 18.83
N PRO A 343 16.02 -4.28 19.58
CA PRO A 343 16.44 -2.98 19.06
C PRO A 343 17.45 -3.02 17.92
N LYS A 344 18.46 -3.87 18.00
CA LYS A 344 19.45 -4.04 16.93
C LYS A 344 18.83 -4.53 15.61
N ALA A 345 17.84 -5.42 15.68
CA ALA A 345 17.14 -5.92 14.50
C ALA A 345 16.17 -4.87 13.94
N GLN A 346 15.52 -4.09 14.81
CA GLN A 346 14.70 -2.95 14.40
C GLN A 346 15.53 -1.91 13.64
N ALA A 347 16.72 -1.56 14.15
CA ALA A 347 17.65 -0.67 13.45
C ALA A 347 18.09 -1.25 12.09
N ALA A 348 18.38 -2.57 12.00
CA ALA A 348 18.72 -3.22 10.74
C ALA A 348 17.56 -3.14 9.72
N LEU A 349 16.30 -3.24 10.17
CA LEU A 349 15.14 -2.99 9.30
C LEU A 349 15.10 -1.56 8.78
N GLY A 350 15.42 -0.55 9.60
CA GLY A 350 15.50 0.84 9.16
C GLY A 350 16.49 1.01 8.00
N SER A 351 17.70 0.42 8.10
CA SER A 351 18.67 0.44 7.00
C SER A 351 18.18 -0.31 5.77
N LEU A 352 17.52 -1.47 5.94
CA LEU A 352 16.94 -2.22 4.83
C LEU A 352 15.87 -1.39 4.10
N PHE A 353 15.00 -0.68 4.82
CA PHE A 353 13.99 0.17 4.20
C PHE A 353 14.62 1.29 3.37
N CYS A 354 15.70 1.90 3.85
CA CYS A 354 16.45 2.89 3.07
C CYS A 354 17.05 2.28 1.80
N GLU A 355 17.65 1.08 1.88
CA GLU A 355 18.22 0.40 0.74
C GLU A 355 17.15 0.08 -0.32
N ILE A 356 16.03 -0.51 0.08
CA ILE A 356 14.93 -0.90 -0.82
C ILE A 356 14.28 0.32 -1.46
N ALA A 357 14.01 1.36 -0.68
CA ALA A 357 13.43 2.60 -1.23
C ALA A 357 14.42 3.32 -2.16
N GLY A 358 15.72 3.31 -1.85
CA GLY A 358 16.79 3.82 -2.72
C GLY A 358 16.94 3.08 -4.05
N GLN A 359 16.49 1.82 -4.11
CA GLN A 359 16.39 1.04 -5.35
C GLN A 359 15.11 1.33 -6.16
N GLY A 360 14.25 2.25 -5.69
CA GLY A 360 13.06 2.71 -6.40
C GLY A 360 11.76 2.01 -6.00
N ARG A 361 11.77 1.09 -5.03
CA ARG A 361 10.56 0.45 -4.51
C ARG A 361 9.92 1.32 -3.42
N GLN A 362 8.66 1.73 -3.60
CA GLN A 362 7.95 2.54 -2.60
C GLN A 362 7.55 1.71 -1.38
N LEU A 363 7.88 2.23 -0.19
CA LEU A 363 7.53 1.62 1.10
C LEU A 363 6.64 2.57 1.92
N ILE A 364 5.55 2.02 2.48
CA ILE A 364 4.69 2.71 3.44
C ILE A 364 4.66 1.87 4.71
N VAL A 365 5.23 2.40 5.80
CA VAL A 365 5.51 1.64 7.02
C VAL A 365 4.81 2.27 8.22
N GLU A 366 3.87 1.55 8.82
CA GLU A 366 3.33 1.90 10.13
C GLU A 366 4.27 1.38 11.22
N THR A 367 4.81 2.26 12.06
CA THR A 367 5.78 1.88 13.09
C THR A 367 5.66 2.71 14.37
N HIS A 368 6.00 2.10 15.51
CA HIS A 368 6.21 2.75 16.80
C HIS A 368 7.68 2.70 17.24
N SER A 369 8.59 2.24 16.39
CA SER A 369 9.99 2.04 16.73
C SER A 369 10.83 3.30 16.54
N GLU A 370 11.31 3.86 17.63
CA GLU A 370 12.36 4.90 17.60
C GLU A 370 13.63 4.40 16.90
N PHE A 371 13.99 3.13 17.08
CA PHE A 371 15.18 2.53 16.49
C PHE A 371 15.14 2.48 14.96
N ILE A 372 13.95 2.26 14.37
CA ILE A 372 13.76 2.34 12.91
C ILE A 372 13.92 3.79 12.46
N LEU A 373 13.22 4.73 13.11
CA LEU A 373 13.26 6.15 12.76
C LEU A 373 14.66 6.74 12.86
N ASP A 374 15.34 6.51 13.98
CA ASP A 374 16.69 7.02 14.21
C ASP A 374 17.69 6.43 13.23
N ARG A 375 17.55 5.14 12.88
CA ARG A 375 18.43 4.51 11.90
C ARG A 375 18.23 5.13 10.52
N ILE A 376 16.99 5.35 10.07
CA ILE A 376 16.70 6.01 8.80
C ILE A 376 17.32 7.42 8.77
N ARG A 377 17.14 8.21 9.84
CA ARG A 377 17.74 9.53 9.97
C ARG A 377 19.27 9.50 9.88
N MET A 378 19.89 8.51 10.55
CA MET A 378 21.35 8.31 10.49
C MET A 378 21.80 7.90 9.07
N ASP A 379 21.09 7.01 8.39
CA ASP A 379 21.47 6.53 7.07
C ASP A 379 21.32 7.61 6.00
N ILE A 380 20.33 8.53 6.12
CA ILE A 380 20.21 9.75 5.32
C ILE A 380 21.42 10.67 5.56
N ARG A 381 21.70 11.01 6.83
CA ARG A 381 22.85 11.85 7.20
C ARG A 381 24.18 11.32 6.68
N ASP A 382 24.38 10.01 6.84
CA ASP A 382 25.63 9.32 6.48
C ASP A 382 25.70 8.98 4.98
N GLN A 383 24.66 9.32 4.20
CA GLN A 383 24.52 9.06 2.75
C GLN A 383 24.83 7.60 2.36
N LYS A 384 24.38 6.64 3.18
CA LYS A 384 24.68 5.23 3.00
C LYS A 384 23.89 4.56 1.89
N THR A 385 22.75 5.16 1.54
CA THR A 385 21.84 4.68 0.52
C THR A 385 21.64 5.77 -0.53
N GLY A 386 21.11 5.46 -1.68
CA GLY A 386 20.82 6.47 -2.72
C GLY A 386 19.66 7.42 -2.38
N LEU A 387 19.08 7.34 -1.17
CA LEU A 387 17.97 8.19 -0.75
C LEU A 387 18.45 9.59 -0.38
N THR A 388 17.65 10.58 -0.78
CA THR A 388 17.76 11.97 -0.34
C THR A 388 16.74 12.25 0.79
N PRO A 389 16.88 13.37 1.54
CA PRO A 389 15.86 13.75 2.54
C PRO A 389 14.44 13.87 1.98
N GLU A 390 14.28 14.28 0.72
CA GLU A 390 13.00 14.44 0.04
C GLU A 390 12.31 13.09 -0.26
N ASP A 391 13.08 12.01 -0.31
CA ASP A 391 12.57 10.66 -0.53
C ASP A 391 11.97 10.03 0.74
N VAL A 392 12.09 10.71 1.89
CA VAL A 392 11.59 10.23 3.18
C VAL A 392 10.60 11.21 3.77
N ILE A 393 9.44 10.72 4.17
CA ILE A 393 8.44 11.50 4.90
C ILE A 393 7.96 10.75 6.13
N ILE A 394 7.84 11.46 7.25
CA ILE A 394 7.22 10.97 8.48
C ILE A 394 5.84 11.64 8.59
N LEU A 395 4.80 10.84 8.61
CA LEU A 395 3.42 11.27 8.82
C LEU A 395 3.08 11.06 10.29
N PHE A 396 3.00 12.15 11.04
CA PHE A 396 2.63 12.10 12.46
C PHE A 396 1.14 12.33 12.64
N PHE A 397 0.49 11.38 13.29
CA PHE A 397 -0.95 11.36 13.53
C PHE A 397 -1.26 11.87 14.92
N GLU A 398 -1.83 13.04 15.01
CA GLU A 398 -2.21 13.71 16.26
C GLU A 398 -3.72 13.75 16.43
N ARG A 399 -4.18 13.36 17.60
CA ARG A 399 -5.61 13.45 17.95
C ARG A 399 -5.92 14.82 18.56
N ASN A 400 -6.79 15.56 17.89
CA ASN A 400 -7.31 16.85 18.33
C ASN A 400 -8.82 16.69 18.61
N ASP A 401 -9.21 16.55 19.89
CA ASP A 401 -10.60 16.33 20.32
C ASP A 401 -11.27 15.14 19.59
N ALA A 402 -12.24 15.44 18.72
CA ALA A 402 -13.04 14.45 18.00
C ALA A 402 -12.48 14.05 16.64
N SER A 403 -11.38 14.64 16.16
CA SER A 403 -10.78 14.30 14.87
C SER A 403 -9.28 14.08 14.99
N VAL A 404 -8.69 13.52 13.94
CA VAL A 404 -7.25 13.34 13.82
C VAL A 404 -6.73 14.23 12.71
N GLU A 405 -5.57 14.83 12.93
CA GLU A 405 -4.82 15.60 11.97
C GLU A 405 -3.50 14.90 11.64
N ILE A 406 -3.09 14.93 10.38
CA ILE A 406 -1.85 14.31 9.90
C ILE A 406 -0.86 15.42 9.61
N HIS A 407 0.28 15.39 10.31
CA HIS A 407 1.36 16.35 10.17
C HIS A 407 2.50 15.75 9.35
N PRO A 408 2.73 16.21 8.11
CA PRO A 408 3.90 15.82 7.34
C PRO A 408 5.18 16.41 7.94
N ILE A 409 6.12 15.57 8.32
CA ILE A 409 7.42 15.92 8.88
C ILE A 409 8.50 15.54 7.88
N HIS A 410 9.38 16.48 7.56
CA HIS A 410 10.47 16.31 6.60
C HIS A 410 11.82 16.18 7.31
N LEU A 411 12.80 15.62 6.64
CA LEU A 411 14.19 15.54 7.09
C LEU A 411 15.03 16.58 6.36
N ASP A 412 16.15 16.99 6.99
CA ASP A 412 17.25 17.70 6.34
C ASP A 412 18.41 16.75 5.99
N GLU A 413 19.46 17.28 5.35
CA GLU A 413 20.66 16.53 4.99
C GLU A 413 21.41 15.95 6.21
N LEU A 414 21.19 16.49 7.40
CA LEU A 414 21.77 16.03 8.66
C LEU A 414 20.85 15.00 9.37
N GLY A 415 19.72 14.65 8.77
CA GLY A 415 18.73 13.75 9.36
C GLY A 415 17.91 14.39 10.49
N ASN A 416 17.91 15.74 10.61
CA ASN A 416 17.04 16.42 11.58
C ASN A 416 15.62 16.54 11.04
N VAL A 417 14.66 16.50 11.95
CA VAL A 417 13.24 16.66 11.62
C VAL A 417 12.89 18.16 11.49
N HIS A 418 12.08 18.48 10.48
CA HIS A 418 11.55 19.82 10.23
C HIS A 418 10.03 19.80 10.16
N ASN A 419 9.40 20.90 10.58
CA ASN A 419 7.93 21.06 10.60
C ASN A 419 7.21 20.05 11.51
N ALA A 420 7.91 19.50 12.51
CA ALA A 420 7.29 18.66 13.51
C ALA A 420 6.45 19.51 14.47
N PRO A 421 5.22 19.11 14.83
CA PRO A 421 4.48 19.76 15.90
C PRO A 421 5.15 19.51 17.27
N ASP A 422 4.89 20.38 18.25
CA ASP A 422 5.51 20.28 19.59
C ASP A 422 5.22 18.92 20.24
N SER A 423 4.04 18.35 20.00
CA SER A 423 3.62 17.02 20.46
C SER A 423 4.47 15.87 19.93
N TYR A 424 5.08 16.01 18.76
CA TYR A 424 5.95 14.97 18.19
C TYR A 424 7.19 14.71 19.06
N GLY A 425 7.83 15.78 19.58
CA GLY A 425 8.94 15.64 20.51
C GLY A 425 8.54 14.96 21.80
N GLY A 426 7.37 15.33 22.35
CA GLY A 426 6.81 14.73 23.56
C GLY A 426 6.49 13.25 23.40
N PHE A 427 5.97 12.85 22.24
CA PHE A 427 5.56 11.46 21.94
C PHE A 427 6.68 10.43 22.21
N PHE A 428 7.92 10.75 21.87
CA PHE A 428 9.06 9.87 22.11
C PHE A 428 9.83 10.18 23.41
N MET A 429 9.80 11.43 23.88
CA MET A 429 10.62 11.88 25.02
C MET A 429 9.97 11.66 26.39
N GLU A 430 8.64 11.62 26.49
CA GLU A 430 7.97 11.55 27.80
C GLU A 430 8.40 10.33 28.60
N GLU A 431 8.44 9.15 28.01
CA GLU A 431 8.85 7.92 28.69
C GLU A 431 10.36 7.90 28.98
N SER A 432 11.18 8.41 28.05
CA SER A 432 12.62 8.53 28.26
C SER A 432 12.96 9.54 29.37
N SER A 433 12.27 10.67 29.41
CA SER A 433 12.44 11.70 30.46
C SER A 433 11.98 11.20 31.83
N ARG A 434 10.83 10.52 31.89
CA ARG A 434 10.32 9.88 33.13
C ARG A 434 11.29 8.83 33.65
N SER A 435 11.94 8.06 32.78
CA SER A 435 12.93 7.05 33.19
C SER A 435 14.22 7.66 33.73
N LEU A 436 14.55 8.89 33.32
CA LEU A 436 15.72 9.64 33.77
C LEU A 436 15.44 10.56 34.97
N GLY A 437 14.17 10.65 35.41
CA GLY A 437 13.77 11.41 36.59
C GLY A 437 13.65 12.92 36.37
N PHE A 438 13.41 13.35 35.16
CA PHE A 438 13.11 14.73 34.79
C PHE A 438 11.61 14.95 34.61
#